data_7623295392909da68f885fb19b35dea8
#
_entry.id   7623295392909da68f885fb19b35dea8
#
_cell.length_a   1.000
_cell.length_b   1.000
_cell.length_c   1.000
_cell.angle_alpha   90.00
_cell.angle_beta   90.00
_cell.angle_gamma   90.00
#
_symmetry.space_group_name_H-M   'P 1'
#
loop_
_entity.id
_entity.type
_entity.pdbx_description
1 polymer ?
#
loop_
_entity_poly.entity_id
_entity_poly.type
_entity_poly.pdbx_seq_one_letter_code
_entity_poly.pdbx_strand_id
1 'polypeptide(L)'
;METYPVARSYSAPRNFPLHLNTFERPGRALFSQSDWAALGRKLNLTKRQLEVTELVCEELTYSDIATRMGISVNTVRMHMRGLFFTLGVRDRVGVVLRLVLTQRSLLNDEAKAVIE
;
A
#
# COMPACT_ATOMS: atom_id res chain seq x y z
N MET A 1 30.22 7.49 11.85
CA MET A 1 29.10 6.84 11.18
C MET A 1 28.03 7.88 10.86
N GLU A 2 27.68 7.97 9.65
CA GLU A 2 26.69 8.95 9.24
C GLU A 2 25.31 8.52 9.68
N THR A 3 24.59 9.44 10.30
CA THR A 3 23.21 9.22 10.61
C THR A 3 22.37 9.89 9.54
N TYR A 4 21.50 9.12 8.93
CA TYR A 4 20.57 9.69 7.98
C TYR A 4 19.56 10.56 8.71
N PRO A 5 19.14 11.66 8.09
CA PRO A 5 18.09 12.46 8.69
C PRO A 5 16.84 11.61 8.88
N VAL A 6 16.24 11.76 10.04
CA VAL A 6 15.03 11.02 10.35
C VAL A 6 13.89 11.59 9.50
N ALA A 7 13.19 10.71 8.79
CA ALA A 7 12.13 11.12 7.88
C ALA A 7 11.09 12.03 8.54
N ARG A 8 10.79 11.79 9.81
CA ARG A 8 9.81 12.59 10.55
C ARG A 8 10.22 14.04 10.77
N SER A 9 11.51 14.35 10.67
CA SER A 9 12.02 15.72 10.83
C SER A 9 12.24 16.40 9.49
N TYR A 10 11.98 15.70 8.40
CA TYR A 10 12.15 16.25 7.08
C TYR A 10 11.01 17.18 6.73
N SER A 11 11.36 18.38 6.26
CA SER A 11 10.40 19.32 5.71
C SER A 11 10.75 19.55 4.25
N ALA A 12 9.75 19.48 3.38
CA ALA A 12 9.97 19.76 1.98
C ALA A 12 10.44 21.20 1.78
N PRO A 13 11.35 21.45 0.84
CA PRO A 13 11.78 22.82 0.51
C PRO A 13 10.60 23.67 0.10
N ARG A 14 10.64 24.98 0.39
CA ARG A 14 9.57 25.90 0.04
C ARG A 14 9.30 25.96 -1.46
N ASN A 15 10.34 25.74 -2.24
CA ASN A 15 10.24 25.78 -3.70
C ASN A 15 9.99 24.41 -4.30
N PHE A 16 9.56 23.45 -3.48
CA PHE A 16 9.25 22.12 -3.98
C PHE A 16 8.10 22.20 -5.00
N PRO A 17 8.27 21.59 -6.18
CA PRO A 17 7.26 21.72 -7.23
C PRO A 17 5.94 21.09 -6.82
N LEU A 18 4.90 21.90 -6.70
CA LEU A 18 3.58 21.41 -6.30
C LEU A 18 2.97 20.48 -7.35
N HIS A 19 3.32 20.66 -8.60
CA HIS A 19 2.79 19.86 -9.69
C HIS A 19 3.28 18.41 -9.65
N LEU A 20 4.25 18.11 -8.79
CA LEU A 20 4.72 16.73 -8.60
C LEU A 20 3.85 15.95 -7.62
N ASN A 21 2.74 16.52 -7.19
CA ASN A 21 1.83 15.88 -6.24
C ASN A 21 2.53 15.42 -4.97
N THR A 22 3.46 16.23 -4.50
CA THR A 22 4.27 15.89 -3.34
C THR A 22 3.46 15.70 -2.08
N PHE A 23 2.25 16.21 -2.07
CA PHE A 23 1.35 16.11 -0.95
C PHE A 23 0.42 14.93 -1.06
N GLU A 24 0.34 14.33 -2.23
CA GLU A 24 -0.34 13.07 -2.39
C GLU A 24 0.64 11.98 -2.02
N ARG A 25 0.16 11.04 -1.25
CA ARG A 25 1.00 9.91 -0.86
C ARG A 25 1.27 9.05 -2.08
N PRO A 26 2.53 8.66 -2.31
CA PRO A 26 2.89 7.91 -3.52
C PRO A 26 2.07 6.64 -3.71
N GLY A 27 1.70 5.98 -2.63
CA GLY A 27 0.94 4.75 -2.70
C GLY A 27 -0.45 4.91 -3.26
N ARG A 28 -1.01 6.13 -3.21
CA ARG A 28 -2.34 6.38 -3.74
C ARG A 28 -2.38 6.29 -5.25
N ALA A 29 -1.28 6.67 -5.90
CA ALA A 29 -1.15 6.61 -7.36
C ALA A 29 -0.53 5.30 -7.84
N LEU A 30 -0.19 4.39 -6.93
CA LEU A 30 0.50 3.15 -7.27
C LEU A 30 -0.38 2.24 -8.12
N PHE A 31 -1.66 2.15 -7.80
CA PHE A 31 -2.61 1.28 -8.50
C PHE A 31 -3.91 2.02 -8.77
N SER A 32 -4.51 1.75 -9.93
CA SER A 32 -5.86 2.24 -10.24
C SER A 32 -6.90 1.45 -9.44
N GLN A 33 -8.15 1.92 -9.47
CA GLN A 33 -9.23 1.19 -8.80
C GLN A 33 -9.42 -0.22 -9.37
N SER A 34 -9.31 -0.35 -10.67
CA SER A 34 -9.41 -1.67 -11.30
C SER A 34 -8.24 -2.57 -10.93
N ASP A 35 -7.04 -2.00 -10.76
CA ASP A 35 -5.89 -2.74 -10.28
C ASP A 35 -6.11 -3.24 -8.86
N TRP A 36 -6.63 -2.39 -7.98
CA TRP A 36 -6.92 -2.78 -6.61
C TRP A 36 -7.92 -3.93 -6.55
N ALA A 37 -8.98 -3.84 -7.36
CA ALA A 37 -9.97 -4.90 -7.42
C ALA A 37 -9.36 -6.22 -7.89
N ALA A 38 -8.51 -6.16 -8.92
CA ALA A 38 -7.83 -7.36 -9.45
C ALA A 38 -6.86 -7.95 -8.41
N LEU A 39 -6.11 -7.09 -7.72
CA LEU A 39 -5.19 -7.53 -6.66
C LEU A 39 -5.94 -8.19 -5.51
N GLY A 40 -7.05 -7.58 -5.10
CA GLY A 40 -7.88 -8.15 -4.04
C GLY A 40 -8.38 -9.54 -4.38
N ARG A 41 -8.82 -9.75 -5.60
CA ARG A 41 -9.26 -11.07 -6.06
C ARG A 41 -8.10 -12.05 -6.15
N LYS A 42 -7.01 -11.64 -6.77
CA LYS A 42 -5.85 -12.52 -6.97
C LYS A 42 -5.23 -12.97 -5.65
N LEU A 43 -5.14 -12.06 -4.69
CA LEU A 43 -4.56 -12.33 -3.39
C LEU A 43 -5.58 -12.85 -2.37
N ASN A 44 -6.82 -12.97 -2.79
CA ASN A 44 -7.90 -13.48 -1.95
C ASN A 44 -8.07 -12.67 -0.65
N LEU A 45 -8.05 -11.36 -0.79
CA LEU A 45 -8.23 -10.46 0.34
C LEU A 45 -9.71 -10.22 0.62
N THR A 46 -10.06 -10.15 1.91
CA THR A 46 -11.38 -9.70 2.29
C THR A 46 -11.52 -8.20 2.00
N LYS A 47 -12.75 -7.72 1.97
CA LYS A 47 -12.99 -6.30 1.74
C LYS A 47 -12.25 -5.43 2.75
N ARG A 48 -12.28 -5.81 4.03
CA ARG A 48 -11.60 -5.06 5.08
C ARG A 48 -10.08 -5.13 4.94
N GLN A 49 -9.55 -6.30 4.57
CA GLN A 49 -8.12 -6.43 4.31
C GLN A 49 -7.70 -5.55 3.14
N LEU A 50 -8.50 -5.47 2.09
CA LEU A 50 -8.20 -4.62 0.95
C LEU A 50 -8.19 -3.14 1.35
N GLU A 51 -9.17 -2.70 2.14
CA GLU A 51 -9.19 -1.33 2.67
C GLU A 51 -7.92 -1.00 3.46
N VAL A 52 -7.52 -1.89 4.36
CA VAL A 52 -6.29 -1.71 5.14
C VAL A 52 -5.09 -1.65 4.21
N THR A 53 -5.04 -2.51 3.23
CA THR A 53 -3.93 -2.58 2.27
C THR A 53 -3.77 -1.27 1.50
N GLU A 54 -4.88 -0.70 1.04
CA GLU A 54 -4.87 0.59 0.35
C GLU A 54 -4.31 1.69 1.26
N LEU A 55 -4.75 1.72 2.51
CA LEU A 55 -4.30 2.73 3.48
C LEU A 55 -2.84 2.54 3.88
N VAL A 56 -2.37 1.31 3.95
CA VAL A 56 -0.95 1.01 4.17
C VAL A 56 -0.11 1.62 3.05
N CYS A 57 -0.56 1.50 1.83
CA CYS A 57 0.14 2.06 0.67
C CYS A 57 0.14 3.59 0.68
N GLU A 58 -0.78 4.22 1.41
CA GLU A 58 -0.79 5.68 1.58
C GLU A 58 0.18 6.17 2.65
N GLU A 59 1.01 5.30 3.19
CA GLU A 59 2.00 5.65 4.22
C GLU A 59 1.40 6.11 5.54
N LEU A 60 0.17 5.71 5.81
CA LEU A 60 -0.51 6.08 7.04
C LEU A 60 -0.01 5.25 8.23
N THR A 61 0.02 5.88 9.40
CA THR A 61 0.28 5.15 10.64
C THR A 61 -0.94 4.30 11.00
N TYR A 62 -0.78 3.33 11.88
CA TYR A 62 -1.90 2.54 12.35
C TYR A 62 -2.98 3.40 13.02
N SER A 63 -2.55 4.46 13.70
CA SER A 63 -3.48 5.42 14.30
C SER A 63 -4.31 6.13 13.23
N ASP A 64 -3.66 6.55 12.15
CA ASP A 64 -4.36 7.20 11.03
C ASP A 64 -5.32 6.23 10.34
N ILE A 65 -4.89 5.00 10.15
CA ILE A 65 -5.74 3.96 9.55
C ILE A 65 -6.97 3.71 10.43
N ALA A 66 -6.75 3.61 11.74
CA ALA A 66 -7.84 3.40 12.69
C ALA A 66 -8.87 4.53 12.59
N THR A 67 -8.40 5.76 12.52
CA THR A 67 -9.27 6.93 12.39
C THR A 67 -10.05 6.90 11.08
N ARG A 68 -9.37 6.61 9.97
CA ARG A 68 -9.99 6.53 8.65
C ARG A 68 -11.07 5.45 8.57
N MET A 69 -10.83 4.33 9.20
CA MET A 69 -11.73 3.19 9.15
C MET A 69 -12.79 3.19 10.27
N GLY A 70 -12.65 4.10 11.23
CA GLY A 70 -13.57 4.15 12.37
C GLY A 70 -13.44 2.94 13.28
N ILE A 71 -12.24 2.43 13.47
CA ILE A 71 -11.96 1.27 14.31
C ILE A 71 -10.82 1.58 15.28
N SER A 72 -10.56 0.68 16.22
CA SER A 72 -9.45 0.87 17.15
C SER A 72 -8.11 0.51 16.50
N VAL A 73 -7.03 1.03 17.07
CA VAL A 73 -5.66 0.66 16.63
C VAL A 73 -5.42 -0.83 16.81
N ASN A 74 -5.95 -1.42 17.87
CA ASN A 74 -5.82 -2.86 18.09
C ASN A 74 -6.51 -3.66 16.98
N THR A 75 -7.66 -3.19 16.51
CA THR A 75 -8.35 -3.82 15.38
C THR A 75 -7.53 -3.71 14.10
N VAL A 76 -6.89 -2.55 13.87
CA VAL A 76 -5.96 -2.40 12.75
C VAL A 76 -4.84 -3.42 12.84
N ARG A 77 -4.26 -3.58 14.03
CA ARG A 77 -3.19 -4.58 14.23
C ARG A 77 -3.66 -6.00 13.92
N MET A 78 -4.89 -6.34 14.29
CA MET A 78 -5.46 -7.64 13.96
C MET A 78 -5.60 -7.82 12.45
N HIS A 79 -6.10 -6.80 11.76
CA HIS A 79 -6.19 -6.84 10.30
C HIS A 79 -4.80 -6.98 9.66
N MET A 80 -3.80 -6.27 10.19
CA MET A 80 -2.44 -6.36 9.68
C MET A 80 -1.85 -7.76 9.86
N ARG A 81 -2.08 -8.39 11.01
CA ARG A 81 -1.62 -9.78 11.22
C ARG A 81 -2.24 -10.72 10.22
N GLY A 82 -3.55 -10.60 10.01
CA GLY A 82 -4.25 -11.41 9.02
C GLY A 82 -3.72 -11.17 7.62
N LEU A 83 -3.45 -9.92 7.29
CA LEU A 83 -2.89 -9.54 6.00
C LEU A 83 -1.49 -10.12 5.80
N PHE A 84 -0.61 -9.98 6.79
CA PHE A 84 0.74 -10.55 6.74
C PHE A 84 0.68 -12.07 6.52
N PHE A 85 -0.20 -12.74 7.23
CA PHE A 85 -0.38 -14.18 7.09
C PHE A 85 -0.87 -14.53 5.67
N THR A 86 -1.91 -13.85 5.21
CA THR A 86 -2.51 -14.12 3.90
C THR A 86 -1.50 -13.89 2.77
N LEU A 87 -0.71 -12.84 2.87
CA LEU A 87 0.27 -12.49 1.84
C LEU A 87 1.60 -13.21 2.00
N GLY A 88 1.82 -13.88 3.14
CA GLY A 88 3.07 -14.57 3.41
C GLY A 88 4.24 -13.62 3.60
N VAL A 89 4.00 -12.49 4.25
CA VAL A 89 5.01 -11.44 4.45
C VAL A 89 5.12 -11.12 5.94
N ARG A 90 6.14 -10.34 6.31
CA ARG A 90 6.46 -10.07 7.72
C ARG A 90 6.13 -8.64 8.16
N ASP A 91 6.08 -7.71 7.23
CA ASP A 91 5.96 -6.30 7.55
C ASP A 91 5.30 -5.54 6.41
N ARG A 92 5.16 -4.22 6.61
CA ARG A 92 4.51 -3.34 5.64
C ARG A 92 5.25 -3.29 4.31
N VAL A 93 6.57 -3.34 4.35
CA VAL A 93 7.38 -3.35 3.11
C VAL A 93 7.07 -4.62 2.32
N GLY A 94 6.99 -5.75 3.00
CA GLY A 94 6.61 -7.01 2.39
C GLY A 94 5.25 -6.95 1.72
N VAL A 95 4.29 -6.27 2.35
CA VAL A 95 2.96 -6.07 1.75
C VAL A 95 3.09 -5.35 0.40
N VAL A 96 3.78 -4.22 0.38
CA VAL A 96 3.95 -3.43 -0.85
C VAL A 96 4.65 -4.25 -1.93
N LEU A 97 5.71 -4.95 -1.57
CA LEU A 97 6.46 -5.77 -2.52
C LEU A 97 5.57 -6.89 -3.10
N ARG A 98 4.75 -7.52 -2.26
CA ARG A 98 3.84 -8.56 -2.73
C ARG A 98 2.82 -8.01 -3.72
N LEU A 99 2.30 -6.81 -3.46
CA LEU A 99 1.37 -6.15 -4.36
C LEU A 99 2.02 -5.86 -5.72
N VAL A 100 3.21 -5.30 -5.70
CA VAL A 100 3.92 -4.94 -6.94
C VAL A 100 4.24 -6.19 -7.76
N LEU A 101 4.73 -7.24 -7.12
CA LEU A 101 5.04 -8.49 -7.81
C LEU A 101 3.78 -9.14 -8.40
N THR A 102 2.69 -9.10 -7.65
CA THR A 102 1.41 -9.65 -8.12
C THR A 102 0.89 -8.86 -9.31
N GLN A 103 0.97 -7.53 -9.26
CA GLN A 103 0.54 -6.67 -10.35
C GLN A 103 1.36 -6.94 -11.61
N ARG A 104 2.67 -7.10 -11.49
CA ARG A 104 3.53 -7.45 -12.62
C ARG A 104 3.10 -8.78 -13.24
N SER A 105 2.81 -9.76 -12.41
CA SER A 105 2.34 -11.07 -12.88
C SER A 105 1.02 -10.95 -13.64
N LEU A 106 0.07 -10.16 -13.11
CA LEU A 106 -1.21 -9.94 -13.77
C LEU A 106 -1.05 -9.26 -15.13
N LEU A 107 -0.18 -8.25 -15.22
CA LEU A 107 0.09 -7.56 -16.48
C LEU A 107 0.75 -8.49 -17.50
N ASN A 108 1.65 -9.35 -17.07
CA ASN A 108 2.28 -10.33 -17.94
C ASN A 108 1.27 -11.34 -18.49
N ASP A 109 0.34 -11.78 -17.65
CA ASP A 109 -0.71 -12.70 -18.06
C ASP A 109 -1.63 -12.06 -19.11
N GLU A 110 -1.99 -10.79 -18.91
CA GLU A 110 -2.78 -10.04 -19.89
C GLU A 110 -2.04 -9.90 -21.22
N ALA A 111 -0.75 -9.58 -21.17
CA ALA A 111 0.07 -9.45 -22.36
C ALA A 111 0.13 -10.77 -23.14
N LYS A 112 0.28 -11.89 -22.45
CA LYS A 112 0.29 -13.21 -23.08
C LYS A 112 -1.05 -13.53 -23.72
N ALA A 113 -2.15 -13.19 -23.05
CA ALA A 113 -3.50 -13.44 -23.59
C ALA A 113 -3.74 -12.65 -24.87
N VAL A 114 -3.20 -11.43 -24.96
CA VAL A 114 -3.35 -10.59 -26.16
C VAL A 114 -2.51 -11.14 -27.32
N ILE A 115 -1.34 -11.69 -27.05
CA ILE A 115 -0.44 -12.20 -28.09
C ILE A 115 -0.95 -13.54 -28.65
N GLU A 116 -1.55 -14.34 -27.82
CA GLU A 116 -2.12 -15.63 -28.24
C GLU A 116 -3.47 -15.43 -28.95
#